data_2f1f20e36fcb403ce0aed200d6e21a49
#
_entry.id   2f1f20e36fcb403ce0aed200d6e21a49
#
_cell.length_a   1.000
_cell.length_b   1.000
_cell.length_c   1.000
_cell.angle_alpha   90.00
_cell.angle_beta   90.00
_cell.angle_gamma   90.00
#
_symmetry.space_group_name_H-M   'P 1'
#
loop_
_entity.id
_entity.type
_entity.pdbx_description
1 polymer ?
#
loop_
_entity_poly.entity_id
_entity_poly.type
_entity_poly.pdbx_seq_one_letter_code
_entity_poly.pdbx_strand_id
1 'polypeptide(L)'
;MRDPTIFAETAAEAWAPVSGWRAKARGAARAARIRLEALRQGPATTPFVRCLYAHAVFSDTVPTFRAFLRAAKQEGEFVDTATLRTIIADGKPSDGRFFHLSFDDGFASVYEDGGPVMEDERVPYTMFVATDLIDADPDTLNRYFAHMPAYRARVRTLDWPQAKAAAEGIGEIGCHTRTHARLSKISGDGARLADEIAGARAIIEGHVGQTCDSFAWPYGTASDIDDTGRAAIAAAGFTSNFSAVRGAVRPGATDVMNIPRHQLEFHWPLHELMVWARGFREA
;
A
#
# COMPACT_ATOMS: atom_id res chain seq x y z
N MET A 1 -3.25 -25.67 -16.34
CA MET A 1 -4.28 -24.78 -15.81
C MET A 1 -4.26 -24.95 -14.29
N ARG A 2 -4.07 -23.88 -13.51
CA ARG A 2 -4.12 -23.99 -12.03
C ARG A 2 -5.58 -24.14 -11.62
N ASP A 3 -5.84 -24.94 -10.58
CA ASP A 3 -7.19 -25.09 -10.02
C ASP A 3 -7.74 -23.71 -9.63
N PRO A 4 -8.88 -23.27 -10.16
CA PRO A 4 -9.46 -21.96 -9.87
C PRO A 4 -9.94 -21.79 -8.43
N THR A 5 -9.94 -22.83 -7.62
CA THR A 5 -10.40 -22.78 -6.22
C THR A 5 -9.27 -22.66 -5.21
N ILE A 6 -7.99 -22.75 -5.63
CA ILE A 6 -6.85 -22.70 -4.71
C ILE A 6 -6.28 -21.28 -4.63
N PHE A 7 -6.36 -20.70 -3.45
CA PHE A 7 -5.73 -19.43 -3.10
C PHE A 7 -4.50 -19.66 -2.21
N ALA A 8 -3.52 -18.76 -2.32
CA ALA A 8 -2.38 -18.76 -1.40
C ALA A 8 -2.81 -18.29 -0.01
N GLU A 9 -2.43 -19.03 1.01
CA GLU A 9 -2.65 -18.69 2.41
C GLU A 9 -1.36 -18.22 3.10
N THR A 10 -0.23 -18.48 2.45
CA THR A 10 1.09 -18.09 2.95
C THR A 10 1.85 -17.25 1.93
N ALA A 11 2.77 -16.41 2.41
CA ALA A 11 3.66 -15.66 1.56
C ALA A 11 4.51 -16.59 0.66
N ALA A 12 4.93 -17.73 1.20
CA ALA A 12 5.67 -18.74 0.45
C ALA A 12 4.88 -19.32 -0.72
N GLU A 13 3.57 -19.42 -0.62
CA GLU A 13 2.68 -19.87 -1.69
C GLU A 13 2.37 -18.76 -2.70
N ALA A 14 2.18 -17.53 -2.21
CA ALA A 14 1.79 -16.40 -3.03
C ALA A 14 2.91 -15.92 -3.96
N TRP A 15 4.12 -15.74 -3.45
CA TRP A 15 5.20 -15.10 -4.19
C TRP A 15 5.94 -16.07 -5.12
N ALA A 16 6.27 -15.59 -6.32
CA ALA A 16 7.08 -16.35 -7.25
C ALA A 16 8.54 -16.46 -6.76
N PRO A 17 9.11 -17.69 -6.71
CA PRO A 17 10.49 -17.85 -6.30
C PRO A 17 11.45 -17.17 -7.30
N VAL A 18 12.49 -16.53 -6.78
CA VAL A 18 13.55 -15.94 -7.61
C VAL A 18 14.26 -17.06 -8.37
N SER A 19 14.13 -17.07 -9.69
CA SER A 19 14.70 -18.08 -10.58
C SER A 19 15.93 -17.55 -11.32
N GLY A 20 16.86 -18.46 -11.62
CA GLY A 20 18.08 -18.19 -12.36
C GLY A 20 19.23 -17.63 -11.48
N TRP A 21 20.46 -18.02 -11.81
CA TRP A 21 21.65 -17.69 -11.01
C TRP A 21 21.95 -16.18 -10.94
N ARG A 22 21.72 -15.43 -12.05
CA ARG A 22 21.92 -13.97 -12.09
C ARG A 22 20.95 -13.25 -11.17
N ALA A 23 19.70 -13.69 -11.11
CA ALA A 23 18.68 -13.10 -10.23
C ALA A 23 18.98 -13.42 -8.75
N LYS A 24 19.43 -14.66 -8.46
CA LYS A 24 19.89 -15.06 -7.12
C LYS A 24 21.12 -14.26 -6.69
N ALA A 25 22.10 -14.05 -7.58
CA ALA A 25 23.29 -13.25 -7.28
C ALA A 25 22.93 -11.77 -7.00
N ARG A 26 22.05 -11.16 -7.82
CA ARG A 26 21.54 -9.81 -7.54
C ARG A 26 20.79 -9.73 -6.21
N GLY A 27 19.97 -10.74 -5.89
CA GLY A 27 19.27 -10.84 -4.62
C GLY A 27 20.25 -10.91 -3.43
N ALA A 28 21.29 -11.73 -3.53
CA ALA A 28 22.33 -11.84 -2.50
C ALA A 28 23.10 -10.52 -2.31
N ALA A 29 23.50 -9.86 -3.41
CA ALA A 29 24.17 -8.55 -3.36
C ALA A 29 23.27 -7.47 -2.73
N ARG A 30 21.96 -7.46 -3.07
CA ARG A 30 20.95 -6.58 -2.44
C ARG A 30 20.87 -6.85 -0.94
N ALA A 31 20.72 -8.11 -0.53
CA ALA A 31 20.64 -8.49 0.88
C ALA A 31 21.89 -8.11 1.67
N ALA A 32 23.10 -8.32 1.10
CA ALA A 32 24.35 -7.91 1.73
C ALA A 32 24.44 -6.39 1.92
N ARG A 33 24.03 -5.61 0.91
CA ARG A 33 23.98 -4.15 0.99
C ARG A 33 23.00 -3.68 2.07
N ILE A 34 21.81 -4.27 2.14
CA ILE A 34 20.79 -3.92 3.15
C ILE A 34 21.27 -4.27 4.55
N ARG A 35 21.93 -5.44 4.73
CA ARG A 35 22.54 -5.80 6.03
C ARG A 35 23.62 -4.81 6.45
N LEU A 36 24.48 -4.39 5.53
CA LEU A 36 25.48 -3.37 5.82
C LEU A 36 24.84 -2.04 6.20
N GLU A 37 23.77 -1.66 5.52
CA GLU A 37 23.02 -0.46 5.85
C GLU A 37 22.34 -0.57 7.22
N ALA A 38 21.74 -1.70 7.54
CA ALA A 38 21.15 -1.96 8.85
C ALA A 38 22.17 -1.83 10.01
N LEU A 39 23.44 -2.19 9.77
CA LEU A 39 24.51 -2.00 10.74
C LEU A 39 24.96 -0.53 10.87
N ARG A 40 24.79 0.27 9.81
CA ARG A 40 25.17 1.69 9.78
C ARG A 40 24.07 2.60 10.30
N GLN A 41 22.81 2.26 10.02
CA GLN A 41 21.65 3.02 10.47
C GLN A 41 21.35 2.68 11.92
N GLY A 42 21.57 3.64 12.83
CA GLY A 42 20.98 3.59 14.16
C GLY A 42 19.47 3.89 14.14
N PRO A 43 18.80 3.83 15.29
CA PRO A 43 17.43 4.32 15.43
C PRO A 43 17.31 5.76 14.93
N ALA A 44 16.17 6.12 14.34
CA ALA A 44 15.94 7.48 13.87
C ALA A 44 15.91 8.46 15.04
N THR A 45 16.80 9.44 15.01
CA THR A 45 16.91 10.48 16.07
C THR A 45 16.38 11.83 15.60
N THR A 46 16.27 12.05 14.29
CA THR A 46 15.75 13.27 13.69
C THR A 46 14.27 13.14 13.36
N PRO A 47 13.50 14.24 13.33
CA PRO A 47 12.11 14.24 12.87
C PRO A 47 11.96 13.69 11.45
N PHE A 48 10.88 12.96 11.20
CA PHE A 48 10.52 12.48 9.87
C PHE A 48 9.01 12.26 9.74
N VAL A 49 8.53 12.25 8.49
CA VAL A 49 7.21 11.76 8.12
C VAL A 49 7.39 10.79 6.96
N ARG A 50 7.02 9.52 7.13
CA ARG A 50 7.19 8.48 6.11
C ARG A 50 5.93 7.66 5.91
N CYS A 51 5.51 7.55 4.66
CA CYS A 51 4.43 6.68 4.29
C CYS A 51 4.99 5.32 3.84
N LEU A 52 4.45 4.27 4.40
CA LEU A 52 4.83 2.89 4.16
C LEU A 52 3.66 2.18 3.48
N TYR A 53 3.93 1.31 2.51
CA TYR A 53 2.88 0.48 1.93
C TYR A 53 3.36 -0.95 1.71
N ALA A 54 2.40 -1.87 1.77
CA ALA A 54 2.56 -3.28 1.44
C ALA A 54 1.34 -3.74 0.66
N HIS A 55 1.29 -5.03 0.28
CA HIS A 55 0.12 -5.57 -0.40
C HIS A 55 -0.62 -6.59 0.47
N ALA A 56 0.09 -7.37 1.27
CA ALA A 56 -0.49 -8.47 2.03
C ALA A 56 0.19 -8.68 3.38
N VAL A 57 -0.58 -9.21 4.33
CA VAL A 57 -0.07 -9.84 5.54
C VAL A 57 -0.61 -11.26 5.54
N PHE A 58 0.25 -12.25 5.37
CA PHE A 58 -0.14 -13.66 5.38
C PHE A 58 0.08 -14.28 6.75
N SER A 59 -0.60 -15.38 7.05
CA SER A 59 -0.53 -16.09 8.32
C SER A 59 0.91 -16.39 8.76
N ASP A 60 1.78 -16.79 7.82
CA ASP A 60 3.21 -17.07 8.06
C ASP A 60 4.06 -15.80 8.29
N THR A 61 3.55 -14.62 7.93
CA THR A 61 4.24 -13.33 8.10
C THR A 61 3.75 -12.52 9.31
N VAL A 62 2.67 -12.92 9.95
CA VAL A 62 2.10 -12.25 11.15
C VAL A 62 3.15 -12.00 12.24
N PRO A 63 4.04 -12.95 12.61
CA PRO A 63 5.05 -12.69 13.63
C PRO A 63 6.03 -11.57 13.22
N THR A 64 6.45 -11.55 11.96
CA THR A 64 7.35 -10.52 11.41
C THR A 64 6.66 -9.16 11.34
N PHE A 65 5.40 -9.14 10.92
CA PHE A 65 4.57 -7.93 10.87
C PHE A 65 4.41 -7.30 12.27
N ARG A 66 4.03 -8.09 13.27
CA ARG A 66 3.93 -7.61 14.66
C ARG A 66 5.26 -7.10 15.18
N ALA A 67 6.35 -7.82 14.93
CA ALA A 67 7.69 -7.39 15.34
C ALA A 67 8.09 -6.06 14.67
N PHE A 68 7.72 -5.88 13.39
CA PHE A 68 7.95 -4.64 12.66
C PHE A 68 7.17 -3.46 13.27
N LEU A 69 5.86 -3.62 13.52
CA LEU A 69 5.05 -2.55 14.11
C LEU A 69 5.61 -2.12 15.47
N ARG A 70 5.97 -3.07 16.32
CA ARG A 70 6.59 -2.79 17.63
C ARG A 70 7.93 -2.07 17.51
N ALA A 71 8.79 -2.50 16.59
CA ALA A 71 10.08 -1.85 16.36
C ALA A 71 9.91 -0.43 15.80
N ALA A 72 9.00 -0.23 14.86
CA ALA A 72 8.71 1.08 14.28
C ALA A 72 8.12 2.05 15.32
N LYS A 73 7.24 1.58 16.22
CA LYS A 73 6.68 2.37 17.33
C LYS A 73 7.72 2.86 18.34
N GLN A 74 8.88 2.21 18.45
CA GLN A 74 10.00 2.72 19.24
C GLN A 74 10.69 3.93 18.57
N GLU A 75 10.48 4.12 17.27
CA GLU A 75 11.12 5.16 16.49
C GLU A 75 10.18 6.30 16.06
N GLY A 76 8.87 6.05 16.04
CA GLY A 76 7.87 7.04 15.65
C GLY A 76 6.45 6.58 15.92
N GLU A 77 5.49 7.46 15.72
CA GLU A 77 4.07 7.23 15.89
C GLU A 77 3.42 6.88 14.55
N PHE A 78 2.49 5.92 14.56
CA PHE A 78 1.64 5.66 13.40
C PHE A 78 0.44 6.60 13.42
N VAL A 79 0.22 7.28 12.30
CA VAL A 79 -0.89 8.23 12.12
C VAL A 79 -1.82 7.80 11.00
N ASP A 80 -3.09 8.18 11.10
CA ASP A 80 -4.08 8.00 10.04
C ASP A 80 -3.89 9.02 8.89
N THR A 81 -4.63 8.84 7.81
CA THR A 81 -4.55 9.72 6.62
C THR A 81 -5.00 11.15 6.93
N ALA A 82 -5.96 11.36 7.81
CA ALA A 82 -6.43 12.69 8.18
C ALA A 82 -5.35 13.47 8.93
N THR A 83 -4.68 12.83 9.88
CA THR A 83 -3.54 13.38 10.61
C THR A 83 -2.36 13.64 9.66
N LEU A 84 -2.06 12.71 8.75
CA LEU A 84 -1.02 12.89 7.73
C LEU A 84 -1.28 14.13 6.86
N ARG A 85 -2.53 14.32 6.38
CA ARG A 85 -2.92 15.52 5.61
C ARG A 85 -2.69 16.79 6.40
N THR A 86 -3.06 16.79 7.68
CA THR A 86 -2.84 17.93 8.58
C THR A 86 -1.35 18.24 8.72
N ILE A 87 -0.50 17.25 8.93
CA ILE A 87 0.96 17.40 9.02
C ILE A 87 1.53 18.00 7.72
N ILE A 88 1.06 17.53 6.56
CA ILE A 88 1.49 18.05 5.25
C ILE A 88 1.09 19.53 5.10
N ALA A 89 -0.16 19.86 5.46
CA ALA A 89 -0.73 21.20 5.27
C ALA A 89 -0.18 22.25 6.24
N ASP A 90 0.20 21.88 7.47
CA ASP A 90 0.66 22.82 8.51
C ASP A 90 1.94 23.59 8.12
N GLY A 91 2.70 23.07 7.18
CA GLY A 91 3.84 23.76 6.57
C GLY A 91 5.03 23.99 7.51
N LYS A 92 4.91 23.62 8.78
CA LYS A 92 6.00 23.71 9.75
C LYS A 92 6.82 22.42 9.75
N PRO A 93 8.15 22.50 9.95
CA PRO A 93 8.93 21.31 10.23
C PRO A 93 8.28 20.54 11.38
N SER A 94 7.92 19.30 11.17
CA SER A 94 7.41 18.46 12.24
C SER A 94 8.54 18.19 13.23
N ASP A 95 8.32 18.43 14.52
CA ASP A 95 9.24 18.00 15.58
C ASP A 95 9.06 16.50 15.91
N GLY A 96 8.01 15.88 15.37
CA GLY A 96 7.65 14.48 15.57
C GLY A 96 8.26 13.53 14.54
N ARG A 97 8.11 12.26 14.82
CA ARG A 97 8.48 11.16 13.94
C ARG A 97 7.23 10.35 13.66
N PHE A 98 6.78 10.36 12.39
CA PHE A 98 5.50 9.81 12.02
C PHE A 98 5.62 8.79 10.89
N PHE A 99 4.87 7.71 11.03
CA PHE A 99 4.63 6.71 9.99
C PHE A 99 3.15 6.74 9.59
N HIS A 100 2.88 6.58 8.31
CA HIS A 100 1.58 6.22 7.79
C HIS A 100 1.68 4.84 7.16
N LEU A 101 0.75 3.93 7.45
CA LEU A 101 0.74 2.56 6.92
C LEU A 101 -0.44 2.38 5.97
N SER A 102 -0.17 1.84 4.79
CA SER A 102 -1.22 1.50 3.82
C SER A 102 -0.98 0.15 3.16
N PHE A 103 -2.05 -0.39 2.57
CA PHE A 103 -2.03 -1.63 1.80
C PHE A 103 -2.76 -1.41 0.49
N ASP A 104 -2.19 -1.89 -0.61
CA ASP A 104 -2.78 -1.76 -1.94
C ASP A 104 -3.50 -3.07 -2.34
N ASP A 105 -4.33 -3.03 -3.39
CA ASP A 105 -5.05 -4.11 -4.06
C ASP A 105 -6.28 -4.67 -3.33
N GLY A 106 -6.40 -4.53 -2.01
CA GLY A 106 -7.55 -5.03 -1.25
C GLY A 106 -7.51 -6.54 -0.99
N PHE A 107 -6.36 -7.12 -0.66
CA PHE A 107 -6.27 -8.54 -0.30
C PHE A 107 -6.87 -8.82 1.09
N ALA A 108 -7.65 -9.91 1.18
CA ALA A 108 -8.35 -10.32 2.40
C ALA A 108 -7.40 -10.60 3.57
N SER A 109 -6.19 -11.10 3.30
CA SER A 109 -5.19 -11.39 4.32
C SER A 109 -4.77 -10.15 5.14
N VAL A 110 -4.93 -8.93 4.60
CA VAL A 110 -4.68 -7.70 5.36
C VAL A 110 -5.70 -7.54 6.48
N TYR A 111 -6.99 -7.80 6.19
CA TYR A 111 -8.05 -7.75 7.18
C TYR A 111 -8.01 -8.95 8.14
N GLU A 112 -7.88 -10.16 7.59
CA GLU A 112 -8.01 -11.42 8.34
C GLU A 112 -6.80 -11.71 9.24
N ASP A 113 -5.59 -11.54 8.72
CA ASP A 113 -4.33 -11.83 9.43
C ASP A 113 -3.69 -10.57 10.02
N GLY A 114 -3.70 -9.47 9.25
CA GLY A 114 -3.11 -8.18 9.63
C GLY A 114 -3.98 -7.35 10.56
N GLY A 115 -5.29 -7.32 10.34
CA GLY A 115 -6.27 -6.52 11.08
C GLY A 115 -6.18 -6.72 12.60
N PRO A 116 -6.26 -7.98 13.12
CA PRO A 116 -6.12 -8.24 14.55
C PRO A 116 -4.79 -7.76 15.15
N VAL A 117 -3.71 -7.77 14.35
CA VAL A 117 -2.40 -7.27 14.81
C VAL A 117 -2.41 -5.75 14.91
N MET A 118 -2.98 -5.06 13.91
CA MET A 118 -3.06 -3.60 13.89
C MET A 118 -3.98 -3.09 15.00
N GLU A 119 -5.10 -3.75 15.27
CA GLU A 119 -5.98 -3.46 16.40
C GLU A 119 -5.26 -3.62 17.74
N ASP A 120 -4.60 -4.76 18.00
CA ASP A 120 -3.83 -5.02 19.22
C ASP A 120 -2.74 -3.96 19.44
N GLU A 121 -2.02 -3.60 18.39
CA GLU A 121 -0.95 -2.63 18.42
C GLU A 121 -1.45 -1.17 18.29
N ARG A 122 -2.75 -0.94 18.06
CA ARG A 122 -3.38 0.38 17.85
C ARG A 122 -2.69 1.17 16.74
N VAL A 123 -2.48 0.52 15.59
CA VAL A 123 -1.85 1.11 14.42
C VAL A 123 -2.90 1.38 13.36
N PRO A 124 -3.27 2.65 13.09
CA PRO A 124 -4.19 2.98 12.01
C PRO A 124 -3.59 2.63 10.66
N TYR A 125 -4.44 2.26 9.70
CA TYR A 125 -4.02 1.86 8.37
C TYR A 125 -5.05 2.23 7.31
N THR A 126 -4.60 2.35 6.05
CA THR A 126 -5.48 2.57 4.90
C THR A 126 -5.36 1.39 3.95
N MET A 127 -6.48 0.84 3.49
CA MET A 127 -6.52 -0.15 2.41
C MET A 127 -7.02 0.52 1.14
N PHE A 128 -6.15 0.63 0.12
CA PHE A 128 -6.53 1.10 -1.20
C PHE A 128 -7.05 -0.07 -2.03
N VAL A 129 -8.35 -0.08 -2.30
CA VAL A 129 -9.03 -1.20 -2.95
C VAL A 129 -9.38 -0.91 -4.40
N ALA A 130 -9.11 -1.86 -5.29
CA ALA A 130 -9.65 -1.86 -6.64
C ALA A 130 -11.02 -2.53 -6.59
N THR A 131 -12.09 -1.75 -6.88
CA THR A 131 -13.45 -2.17 -6.53
C THR A 131 -13.94 -3.41 -7.25
N ASP A 132 -13.51 -3.66 -8.48
CA ASP A 132 -13.86 -4.88 -9.22
C ASP A 132 -13.10 -6.13 -8.69
N LEU A 133 -12.12 -5.96 -7.79
CA LEU A 133 -11.46 -7.08 -7.11
C LEU A 133 -12.16 -7.47 -5.81
N ILE A 134 -13.06 -6.65 -5.27
CA ILE A 134 -13.85 -6.97 -4.07
C ILE A 134 -15.03 -7.85 -4.50
N ASP A 135 -15.24 -8.97 -3.82
CA ASP A 135 -16.21 -10.00 -4.21
C ASP A 135 -16.01 -10.51 -5.66
N ALA A 136 -14.77 -10.47 -6.15
CA ALA A 136 -14.50 -10.76 -7.55
C ALA A 136 -14.73 -12.23 -7.91
N ASP A 137 -15.32 -12.43 -9.08
CA ASP A 137 -15.44 -13.76 -9.67
C ASP A 137 -14.06 -14.32 -10.08
N PRO A 138 -13.95 -15.67 -10.25
CA PRO A 138 -12.68 -16.30 -10.60
C PRO A 138 -12.03 -15.80 -11.90
N ASP A 139 -12.82 -15.36 -12.89
CA ASP A 139 -12.30 -14.89 -14.17
C ASP A 139 -11.71 -13.49 -14.05
N THR A 140 -12.32 -12.63 -13.26
CA THR A 140 -11.79 -11.31 -12.90
C THR A 140 -10.45 -11.44 -12.18
N LEU A 141 -10.36 -12.31 -11.16
CA LEU A 141 -9.10 -12.59 -10.46
C LEU A 141 -8.05 -13.21 -11.40
N ASN A 142 -8.43 -14.11 -12.30
CA ASN A 142 -7.51 -14.67 -13.28
C ASN A 142 -6.92 -13.59 -14.20
N ARG A 143 -7.75 -12.64 -14.68
CA ARG A 143 -7.28 -11.52 -15.50
C ARG A 143 -6.31 -10.63 -14.71
N TYR A 144 -6.63 -10.30 -13.47
CA TYR A 144 -5.77 -9.48 -12.61
C TYR A 144 -4.41 -10.16 -12.39
N PHE A 145 -4.38 -11.41 -11.89
CA PHE A 145 -3.13 -12.10 -11.61
C PHE A 145 -2.32 -12.50 -12.86
N ALA A 146 -2.94 -12.54 -14.05
CA ALA A 146 -2.21 -12.72 -15.31
C ALA A 146 -1.24 -11.57 -15.60
N HIS A 147 -1.53 -10.37 -15.10
CA HIS A 147 -0.69 -9.18 -15.24
C HIS A 147 0.23 -8.91 -14.04
N MET A 148 0.19 -9.77 -13.02
CA MET A 148 0.98 -9.66 -11.79
C MET A 148 2.05 -10.77 -11.69
N PRO A 149 3.18 -10.66 -12.40
CA PRO A 149 4.18 -11.74 -12.49
C PRO A 149 4.91 -12.01 -11.16
N ALA A 150 4.78 -11.13 -10.17
CA ALA A 150 5.30 -11.34 -8.83
C ALA A 150 4.58 -12.49 -8.10
N TYR A 151 3.29 -12.72 -8.42
CA TYR A 151 2.49 -13.76 -7.79
C TYR A 151 2.56 -15.06 -8.58
N ARG A 152 2.82 -16.16 -7.92
CA ARG A 152 2.74 -17.52 -8.51
C ARG A 152 1.39 -18.19 -8.25
N ALA A 153 0.62 -17.70 -7.30
CA ALA A 153 -0.72 -18.15 -6.98
C ALA A 153 -1.65 -16.94 -6.82
N ARG A 154 -2.96 -17.18 -6.90
CA ARG A 154 -3.94 -16.14 -6.59
C ARG A 154 -3.97 -15.91 -5.09
N VAL A 155 -4.22 -14.68 -4.71
CA VAL A 155 -4.50 -14.25 -3.34
C VAL A 155 -5.98 -13.90 -3.25
N ARG A 156 -6.63 -14.26 -2.16
CA ARG A 156 -8.04 -13.92 -1.93
C ARG A 156 -8.17 -12.42 -1.68
N THR A 157 -9.16 -11.80 -2.29
CA THR A 157 -9.51 -10.39 -2.09
C THR A 157 -10.60 -10.27 -1.03
N LEU A 158 -10.76 -9.07 -0.46
CA LEU A 158 -11.83 -8.74 0.46
C LEU A 158 -13.21 -8.99 -0.15
N ASP A 159 -14.19 -9.21 0.72
CA ASP A 159 -15.59 -8.94 0.43
C ASP A 159 -16.02 -7.57 1.00
N TRP A 160 -17.17 -7.04 0.57
CA TRP A 160 -17.64 -5.73 1.05
C TRP A 160 -17.97 -5.70 2.54
N PRO A 161 -18.53 -6.76 3.17
CA PRO A 161 -18.66 -6.85 4.63
C PRO A 161 -17.33 -6.68 5.37
N GLN A 162 -16.24 -7.30 4.89
CA GLN A 162 -14.91 -7.16 5.48
C GLN A 162 -14.36 -5.73 5.30
N ALA A 163 -14.51 -5.14 4.11
CA ALA A 163 -14.11 -3.76 3.86
C ALA A 163 -14.84 -2.77 4.78
N LYS A 164 -16.14 -2.96 4.95
CA LYS A 164 -16.96 -2.16 5.87
C LYS A 164 -16.53 -2.33 7.32
N ALA A 165 -16.32 -3.56 7.78
CA ALA A 165 -15.87 -3.84 9.13
C ALA A 165 -14.49 -3.24 9.42
N ALA A 166 -13.56 -3.24 8.45
CA ALA A 166 -12.27 -2.58 8.59
C ALA A 166 -12.44 -1.06 8.80
N ALA A 167 -13.35 -0.42 8.05
CA ALA A 167 -13.62 1.01 8.16
C ALA A 167 -14.41 1.41 9.43
N GLU A 168 -15.13 0.50 10.03
CA GLU A 168 -15.78 0.70 11.33
C GLU A 168 -14.80 0.58 12.51
N GLY A 169 -13.62 -0.02 12.29
CA GLY A 169 -12.51 -0.13 13.23
C GLY A 169 -11.50 1.02 13.11
N ILE A 170 -10.23 0.68 13.12
CA ILE A 170 -9.11 1.64 12.99
C ILE A 170 -8.58 1.74 11.55
N GLY A 171 -9.20 1.03 10.61
CA GLY A 171 -8.84 1.06 9.20
C GLY A 171 -9.57 2.16 8.43
N GLU A 172 -9.03 2.53 7.28
CA GLU A 172 -9.64 3.40 6.28
C GLU A 172 -9.70 2.66 4.94
N ILE A 173 -10.79 2.79 4.19
CA ILE A 173 -10.87 2.27 2.83
C ILE A 173 -10.67 3.43 1.85
N GLY A 174 -9.54 3.39 1.13
CA GLY A 174 -9.20 4.29 0.04
C GLY A 174 -9.44 3.64 -1.34
N CYS A 175 -9.37 4.45 -2.38
CA CYS A 175 -9.62 4.02 -3.76
C CYS A 175 -8.31 3.65 -4.48
N HIS A 176 -8.34 2.52 -5.22
CA HIS A 176 -7.24 2.05 -6.09
C HIS A 176 -7.72 1.82 -7.53
N THR A 177 -8.57 2.70 -8.05
CA THR A 177 -9.34 2.58 -9.28
C THR A 177 -10.43 1.47 -9.21
N ARG A 178 -11.15 1.29 -10.31
CA ARG A 178 -12.15 0.25 -10.42
C ARG A 178 -11.52 -1.12 -10.76
N THR A 179 -10.75 -1.15 -11.86
CA THR A 179 -10.22 -2.40 -12.43
C THR A 179 -8.71 -2.56 -12.24
N HIS A 180 -8.07 -1.78 -11.34
CA HIS A 180 -6.60 -1.67 -11.21
C HIS A 180 -5.95 -1.16 -12.50
N ALA A 181 -6.60 -0.18 -13.17
CA ALA A 181 -6.16 0.34 -14.45
C ALA A 181 -4.92 1.24 -14.33
N ARG A 182 -4.00 1.13 -15.30
CA ARG A 182 -2.90 2.09 -15.46
C ARG A 182 -3.46 3.38 -16.06
N LEU A 183 -3.58 4.44 -15.28
CA LEU A 183 -4.27 5.69 -15.68
C LEU A 183 -3.68 6.35 -16.92
N SER A 184 -2.34 6.35 -17.06
CA SER A 184 -1.67 6.90 -18.25
C SER A 184 -2.00 6.15 -19.56
N LYS A 185 -2.58 4.95 -19.50
CA LYS A 185 -2.99 4.18 -20.68
C LYS A 185 -4.45 4.41 -21.11
N ILE A 186 -5.22 5.07 -20.26
CA ILE A 186 -6.65 5.32 -20.46
C ILE A 186 -6.99 6.82 -20.45
N SER A 187 -6.01 7.69 -20.24
CA SER A 187 -6.21 9.15 -20.14
C SER A 187 -6.84 9.79 -21.39
N GLY A 188 -6.73 9.15 -22.56
CA GLY A 188 -7.42 9.58 -23.78
C GLY A 188 -8.91 9.21 -23.84
N ASP A 189 -9.43 8.40 -22.91
CA ASP A 189 -10.83 8.01 -22.81
C ASP A 189 -11.43 8.58 -21.52
N GLY A 190 -12.01 9.77 -21.60
CA GLY A 190 -12.55 10.48 -20.44
C GLY A 190 -13.68 9.75 -19.73
N ALA A 191 -14.52 9.00 -20.45
CA ALA A 191 -15.60 8.23 -19.84
C ALA A 191 -15.05 7.06 -19.02
N ARG A 192 -14.10 6.32 -19.57
CA ARG A 192 -13.40 5.25 -18.87
C ARG A 192 -12.62 5.77 -17.66
N LEU A 193 -11.92 6.89 -17.83
CA LEU A 193 -11.17 7.50 -16.74
C LEU A 193 -12.08 7.92 -15.57
N ALA A 194 -13.26 8.50 -15.88
CA ALA A 194 -14.25 8.85 -14.86
C ALA A 194 -14.82 7.62 -14.15
N ASP A 195 -15.09 6.54 -14.87
CA ASP A 195 -15.59 5.28 -14.30
C ASP A 195 -14.54 4.62 -13.39
N GLU A 196 -13.27 4.61 -13.80
CA GLU A 196 -12.16 4.07 -12.99
C GLU A 196 -11.90 4.87 -11.70
N ILE A 197 -12.22 6.15 -11.67
CA ILE A 197 -11.89 7.04 -10.54
C ILE A 197 -13.16 7.40 -9.75
N ALA A 198 -14.05 8.20 -10.34
CA ALA A 198 -15.27 8.65 -9.66
C ALA A 198 -16.30 7.52 -9.49
N GLY A 199 -16.40 6.62 -10.48
CA GLY A 199 -17.22 5.42 -10.37
C GLY A 199 -16.77 4.50 -9.23
N ALA A 200 -15.46 4.24 -9.13
CA ALA A 200 -14.89 3.45 -8.03
C ALA A 200 -15.15 4.10 -6.66
N ARG A 201 -14.97 5.43 -6.55
CA ARG A 201 -15.30 6.17 -5.33
C ARG A 201 -16.73 5.95 -4.88
N ALA A 202 -17.68 6.13 -5.80
CA ALA A 202 -19.11 5.97 -5.51
C ALA A 202 -19.46 4.53 -5.07
N ILE A 203 -18.80 3.52 -5.64
CA ILE A 203 -18.95 2.12 -5.24
C ILE A 203 -18.46 1.93 -3.80
N ILE A 204 -17.26 2.41 -3.45
CA ILE A 204 -16.72 2.32 -2.08
C ILE A 204 -17.67 2.99 -1.09
N GLU A 205 -18.05 4.25 -1.36
CA GLU A 205 -18.94 5.02 -0.47
C GLU A 205 -20.29 4.34 -0.28
N GLY A 206 -20.83 3.74 -1.35
CA GLY A 206 -22.11 3.00 -1.30
C GLY A 206 -22.06 1.74 -0.44
N HIS A 207 -20.97 1.00 -0.45
CA HIS A 207 -20.82 -0.24 0.33
C HIS A 207 -20.33 0.00 1.76
N VAL A 208 -19.34 0.90 1.93
CA VAL A 208 -18.72 1.17 3.23
C VAL A 208 -19.57 2.13 4.07
N GLY A 209 -20.28 3.04 3.43
CA GLY A 209 -21.12 4.05 4.11
C GLY A 209 -20.32 5.21 4.72
N GLN A 210 -19.07 5.39 4.29
CA GLN A 210 -18.17 6.49 4.70
C GLN A 210 -17.62 7.18 3.46
N THR A 211 -17.19 8.44 3.60
CA THR A 211 -16.53 9.18 2.53
C THR A 211 -15.18 8.57 2.19
N CYS A 212 -14.92 8.37 0.89
CA CYS A 212 -13.63 7.89 0.39
C CYS A 212 -12.81 9.09 -0.08
N ASP A 213 -11.92 9.60 0.78
CA ASP A 213 -11.16 10.84 0.55
C ASP A 213 -9.75 10.60 0.02
N SER A 214 -9.24 9.37 0.05
CA SER A 214 -7.88 9.00 -0.30
C SER A 214 -7.83 8.09 -1.52
N PHE A 215 -6.83 8.33 -2.37
CA PHE A 215 -6.58 7.58 -3.59
C PHE A 215 -5.12 7.11 -3.64
N ALA A 216 -4.86 5.95 -4.22
CA ALA A 216 -3.54 5.54 -4.66
C ALA A 216 -3.64 5.04 -6.10
N TRP A 217 -2.80 5.53 -7.01
CA TRP A 217 -2.90 5.03 -8.39
C TRP A 217 -2.15 3.71 -8.56
N PRO A 218 -2.72 2.75 -9.33
CA PRO A 218 -2.12 1.46 -9.58
C PRO A 218 -0.70 1.54 -10.16
N TYR A 219 0.15 0.58 -9.77
CA TYR A 219 1.59 0.53 -10.10
C TYR A 219 2.42 1.66 -9.49
N GLY A 220 1.85 2.84 -9.27
CA GLY A 220 2.36 3.93 -8.45
C GLY A 220 3.59 4.67 -8.96
N THR A 221 4.14 4.37 -10.16
CA THR A 221 5.30 5.11 -10.69
C THR A 221 4.84 6.39 -11.40
N ALA A 222 5.79 7.32 -11.64
CA ALA A 222 5.48 8.58 -12.32
C ALA A 222 4.98 8.38 -13.77
N SER A 223 5.29 7.25 -14.40
CA SER A 223 4.84 6.90 -15.77
C SER A 223 3.45 6.25 -15.81
N ASP A 224 2.87 5.90 -14.67
CA ASP A 224 1.59 5.21 -14.58
C ASP A 224 0.39 6.17 -14.53
N ILE A 225 0.68 7.45 -14.33
CA ILE A 225 -0.28 8.55 -14.30
C ILE A 225 0.27 9.75 -15.08
N ASP A 226 -0.59 10.49 -15.74
CA ASP A 226 -0.29 11.77 -16.40
C ASP A 226 -1.12 12.92 -15.79
N ASP A 227 -0.98 14.12 -16.32
CA ASP A 227 -1.70 15.30 -15.82
C ASP A 227 -3.22 15.16 -15.95
N THR A 228 -3.71 14.46 -17.00
CA THR A 228 -5.13 14.17 -17.17
C THR A 228 -5.65 13.26 -16.05
N GLY A 229 -4.92 12.21 -15.74
CA GLY A 229 -5.25 11.32 -14.62
C GLY A 229 -5.24 12.05 -13.26
N ARG A 230 -4.25 12.91 -13.02
CA ARG A 230 -4.17 13.73 -11.79
C ARG A 230 -5.35 14.68 -11.68
N ALA A 231 -5.69 15.36 -12.76
CA ALA A 231 -6.84 16.27 -12.83
C ALA A 231 -8.16 15.52 -12.57
N ALA A 232 -8.32 14.31 -13.10
CA ALA A 232 -9.50 13.49 -12.89
C ALA A 232 -9.65 13.05 -11.42
N ILE A 233 -8.56 12.69 -10.74
CA ILE A 233 -8.56 12.34 -9.30
C ILE A 233 -8.99 13.56 -8.47
N ALA A 234 -8.42 14.74 -8.73
CA ALA A 234 -8.80 15.97 -8.05
C ALA A 234 -10.27 16.34 -8.32
N ALA A 235 -10.73 16.25 -9.57
CA ALA A 235 -12.12 16.52 -9.96
C ALA A 235 -13.13 15.56 -9.33
N ALA A 236 -12.72 14.32 -9.07
CA ALA A 236 -13.53 13.34 -8.34
C ALA A 236 -13.65 13.63 -6.84
N GLY A 237 -12.93 14.65 -6.32
CA GLY A 237 -13.03 15.13 -4.95
C GLY A 237 -12.16 14.38 -3.94
N PHE A 238 -11.16 13.63 -4.39
CA PHE A 238 -10.14 13.08 -3.49
C PHE A 238 -9.27 14.20 -2.93
N THR A 239 -8.93 14.11 -1.65
CA THR A 239 -8.16 15.12 -0.91
C THR A 239 -6.72 14.69 -0.64
N SER A 240 -6.39 13.44 -0.94
CA SER A 240 -5.03 12.91 -0.90
C SER A 240 -4.83 11.83 -1.97
N ASN A 241 -3.61 11.78 -2.54
CA ASN A 241 -3.28 10.80 -3.56
C ASN A 241 -1.84 10.29 -3.35
N PHE A 242 -1.68 8.97 -3.33
CA PHE A 242 -0.44 8.29 -2.95
C PHE A 242 0.24 7.62 -4.15
N SER A 243 1.57 7.76 -4.20
CA SER A 243 2.43 7.10 -5.19
C SER A 243 3.16 5.88 -4.59
N ALA A 244 3.81 5.11 -5.44
CA ALA A 244 4.84 4.14 -5.04
C ALA A 244 6.27 4.69 -5.26
N VAL A 245 6.40 5.97 -5.52
CA VAL A 245 7.70 6.65 -5.62
C VAL A 245 8.25 6.84 -4.21
N ARG A 246 9.49 6.41 -3.99
CA ARG A 246 10.14 6.57 -2.68
C ARG A 246 10.47 8.02 -2.41
N GLY A 247 10.25 8.44 -1.17
CA GLY A 247 10.60 9.77 -0.71
C GLY A 247 10.08 10.03 0.70
N ALA A 248 10.68 11.00 1.37
CA ALA A 248 10.16 11.52 2.62
C ALA A 248 9.00 12.50 2.34
N VAL A 249 8.02 12.49 3.20
CA VAL A 249 7.02 13.55 3.25
C VAL A 249 7.64 14.77 3.94
N ARG A 250 7.57 15.93 3.28
CA ARG A 250 8.09 17.19 3.78
C ARG A 250 6.92 18.14 4.04
N PRO A 251 6.58 18.43 5.31
CA PRO A 251 5.51 19.36 5.63
C PRO A 251 5.68 20.70 4.89
N GLY A 252 4.61 21.23 4.31
CA GLY A 252 4.60 22.47 3.52
C GLY A 252 5.25 22.38 2.13
N ALA A 253 5.86 21.25 1.76
CA ALA A 253 6.52 21.09 0.46
C ALA A 253 6.04 19.86 -0.32
N THR A 254 5.57 18.82 0.36
CA THR A 254 4.99 17.64 -0.30
C THR A 254 3.60 18.00 -0.83
N ASP A 255 3.38 17.71 -2.11
CA ASP A 255 2.06 17.79 -2.71
C ASP A 255 1.19 16.65 -2.15
N VAL A 256 0.09 17.01 -1.48
CA VAL A 256 -0.87 16.06 -0.92
C VAL A 256 -1.52 15.18 -2.01
N MET A 257 -1.49 15.63 -3.27
CA MET A 257 -1.95 14.87 -4.43
C MET A 257 -0.83 14.02 -5.07
N ASN A 258 0.33 13.90 -4.42
CA ASN A 258 1.46 13.07 -4.87
C ASN A 258 2.34 12.64 -3.68
N ILE A 259 1.74 11.96 -2.70
CA ILE A 259 2.43 11.55 -1.48
C ILE A 259 3.35 10.36 -1.78
N PRO A 260 4.66 10.46 -1.52
CA PRO A 260 5.60 9.37 -1.73
C PRO A 260 5.45 8.28 -0.67
N ARG A 261 5.72 7.01 -1.05
CA ARG A 261 5.64 5.87 -0.13
C ARG A 261 6.84 4.92 -0.29
N HIS A 262 7.18 4.22 0.78
CA HIS A 262 8.16 3.13 0.80
C HIS A 262 7.46 1.78 0.79
N GLN A 263 7.78 0.96 -0.21
CA GLN A 263 7.27 -0.42 -0.27
C GLN A 263 7.94 -1.30 0.78
N LEU A 264 7.12 -2.06 1.48
CA LEU A 264 7.49 -3.14 2.39
C LEU A 264 6.80 -4.44 1.98
N GLU A 265 7.44 -5.56 2.28
CA GLU A 265 6.82 -6.88 2.15
C GLU A 265 7.17 -7.71 3.38
N PHE A 266 6.17 -8.13 4.15
CA PHE A 266 6.39 -8.71 5.48
C PHE A 266 7.01 -10.11 5.48
N HIS A 267 7.27 -10.70 4.31
CA HIS A 267 8.15 -11.85 4.19
C HIS A 267 9.65 -11.48 4.19
N TRP A 268 9.99 -10.17 4.17
CA TRP A 268 11.37 -9.72 4.35
C TRP A 268 11.78 -9.79 5.82
N PRO A 269 13.08 -10.01 6.11
CA PRO A 269 13.57 -9.99 7.49
C PRO A 269 13.35 -8.62 8.16
N LEU A 270 13.11 -8.61 9.46
CA LEU A 270 12.83 -7.39 10.24
C LEU A 270 13.87 -6.28 10.01
N HIS A 271 15.17 -6.62 9.97
CA HIS A 271 16.22 -5.62 9.73
C HIS A 271 16.11 -4.95 8.35
N GLU A 272 15.63 -5.67 7.34
CA GLU A 272 15.37 -5.10 6.01
C GLU A 272 14.16 -4.16 6.05
N LEU A 273 13.07 -4.56 6.68
CA LEU A 273 11.88 -3.72 6.87
C LEU A 273 12.24 -2.39 7.56
N MET A 274 13.03 -2.45 8.63
CA MET A 274 13.46 -1.26 9.37
C MET A 274 14.38 -0.34 8.55
N VAL A 275 15.28 -0.89 7.72
CA VAL A 275 16.11 -0.08 6.81
C VAL A 275 15.25 0.73 5.85
N TRP A 276 14.21 0.12 5.29
CA TRP A 276 13.27 0.83 4.40
C TRP A 276 12.40 1.84 5.16
N ALA A 277 11.90 1.48 6.32
CA ALA A 277 11.10 2.37 7.17
C ALA A 277 11.91 3.58 7.66
N ARG A 278 13.24 3.47 7.77
CA ARG A 278 14.16 4.57 8.11
C ARG A 278 14.54 5.44 6.91
N GLY A 279 13.96 5.22 5.75
CA GLY A 279 14.15 6.08 4.57
C GLY A 279 15.36 5.73 3.72
N PHE A 280 15.76 4.47 3.66
CA PHE A 280 16.82 4.05 2.76
C PHE A 280 16.50 4.37 1.29
N ARG A 281 17.40 5.12 0.63
CA ARG A 281 17.23 5.61 -0.75
C ARG A 281 16.09 6.62 -0.94
N GLU A 282 15.80 7.42 0.06
CA GLU A 282 15.06 8.65 -0.15
C GLU A 282 15.87 9.58 -1.07
N ALA A 283 15.20 10.19 -2.04
CA ALA A 283 15.80 11.18 -2.96
C ALA A 283 15.87 12.56 -2.29
#